data_b71746d52fb56191448f7fc123957f60
#
_entry.id   b71746d52fb56191448f7fc123957f60
#
_cell.length_a   1.000
_cell.length_b   1.000
_cell.length_c   1.000
_cell.angle_alpha   90.00
_cell.angle_beta   90.00
_cell.angle_gamma   90.00
#
_symmetry.space_group_name_H-M   'P 1'
#
loop_
_entity.id
_entity.type
_entity.pdbx_description
1 polymer ?
#
loop_
_entity_poly.entity_id
_entity_poly.type
_entity_poly.pdbx_seq_one_letter_code
_entity_poly.pdbx_strand_id
1 'polypeptide(L)'
;HALAQALWKEDIRECKILAGLLQPVDSFLPEIADIWVENIRNIEIAELTCMNLFQHLPYAPAKSFHWVAAEEEYTQVCGFLTIARLLMKKGDMNERVENEFLDQAVTAFLSGTDRYPPFHAA
;
A
#
# COMPACT_ATOMS: atom_id res chain seq x y z
N HIS A 1 12.49 13.46 3.09
CA HIS A 1 12.62 13.76 4.52
C HIS A 1 13.63 12.82 5.16
N ALA A 2 14.71 13.38 5.67
CA ALA A 2 15.83 12.54 6.17
C ALA A 2 15.42 11.62 7.31
N LEU A 3 14.64 12.13 8.25
CA LEU A 3 14.19 11.32 9.39
C LEU A 3 13.25 10.20 8.93
N ALA A 4 12.33 10.51 8.03
CA ALA A 4 11.41 9.51 7.51
C ALA A 4 12.17 8.40 6.79
N GLN A 5 13.16 8.74 5.99
CA GLN A 5 13.98 7.76 5.30
C GLN A 5 14.75 6.88 6.29
N ALA A 6 15.32 7.49 7.32
CA ALA A 6 16.05 6.75 8.34
C ALA A 6 15.13 5.77 9.08
N LEU A 7 13.92 6.22 9.43
CA LEU A 7 12.94 5.37 10.11
C LEU A 7 12.47 4.22 9.24
N TRP A 8 12.28 4.48 7.95
CA TRP A 8 11.81 3.44 7.03
C TRP A 8 12.81 2.30 6.89
N LYS A 9 14.08 2.60 7.00
CA LYS A 9 15.14 1.59 6.88
C LYS A 9 15.19 0.64 8.08
N GLU A 10 14.60 1.02 9.21
CA GLU A 10 14.60 0.15 10.38
C GLU A 10 13.59 -0.98 10.17
N ASP A 11 13.99 -2.17 10.54
CA ASP A 11 13.11 -3.33 10.43
C ASP A 11 12.24 -3.43 11.70
N ILE A 12 11.60 -2.33 12.02
CA ILE A 12 10.72 -2.20 13.18
C ILE A 12 9.40 -1.63 12.69
N ARG A 13 8.31 -2.33 12.99
CA ARG A 13 6.98 -1.97 12.53
C ARG A 13 6.63 -0.50 12.83
N GLU A 14 6.84 -0.09 14.08
CA GLU A 14 6.48 1.27 14.50
C GLU A 14 7.30 2.33 13.77
N CYS A 15 8.55 2.04 13.49
CA CYS A 15 9.40 2.98 12.75
C CYS A 15 8.90 3.17 11.32
N LYS A 16 8.48 2.09 10.67
CA LYS A 16 7.96 2.18 9.31
C LYS A 16 6.63 2.93 9.26
N ILE A 17 5.76 2.66 10.22
CA ILE A 17 4.48 3.37 10.30
C ILE A 17 4.71 4.87 10.52
N LEU A 18 5.60 5.22 11.43
CA LEU A 18 5.92 6.61 11.70
C LEU A 18 6.54 7.29 10.48
N ALA A 19 7.40 6.57 9.75
CA ALA A 19 8.00 7.09 8.53
C ALA A 19 6.93 7.51 7.52
N GLY A 20 5.91 6.67 7.33
CA GLY A 20 4.81 6.98 6.43
C GLY A 20 4.02 8.22 6.84
N LEU A 21 3.89 8.44 8.14
CA LEU A 21 3.19 9.61 8.66
C LEU A 21 4.01 10.89 8.52
N LEU A 22 5.32 10.79 8.63
CA LEU A 22 6.21 11.95 8.61
C LEU A 22 6.60 12.40 7.21
N GLN A 23 6.58 11.50 6.23
CA GLN A 23 7.06 11.79 4.89
C GLN A 23 6.13 12.76 4.16
N PRO A 24 6.63 13.95 3.75
CA PRO A 24 5.81 14.86 2.95
C PRO A 24 5.58 14.29 1.55
N VAL A 25 4.34 14.41 1.08
CA VAL A 25 3.99 13.88 -0.25
C VAL A 25 4.65 14.66 -1.37
N ASP A 26 4.89 15.94 -1.17
CA ASP A 26 5.43 16.82 -2.21
C ASP A 26 6.89 16.52 -2.54
N SER A 27 7.61 15.92 -1.63
CA SER A 27 9.04 15.64 -1.82
C SER A 27 9.35 14.14 -1.93
N PHE A 28 8.33 13.31 -2.14
CA PHE A 28 8.50 11.86 -2.22
C PHE A 28 8.55 11.45 -3.69
N LEU A 29 9.74 11.12 -4.17
CA LEU A 29 9.94 10.78 -5.59
C LEU A 29 9.40 9.40 -5.92
N PRO A 30 8.92 9.18 -7.16
CA PRO A 30 8.38 7.88 -7.54
C PRO A 30 9.37 6.73 -7.37
N GLU A 31 10.64 6.96 -7.63
CA GLU A 31 11.68 5.94 -7.47
C GLU A 31 11.84 5.51 -6.02
N ILE A 32 11.67 6.45 -5.09
CA ILE A 32 11.76 6.15 -3.67
C ILE A 32 10.50 5.40 -3.22
N ALA A 33 9.35 5.74 -3.77
CA ALA A 33 8.13 4.98 -3.50
C ALA A 33 8.29 3.52 -3.89
N ASP A 34 8.91 3.25 -5.02
CA ASP A 34 9.17 1.87 -5.45
C ASP A 34 10.06 1.13 -4.44
N ILE A 35 11.07 1.81 -3.92
CA ILE A 35 11.95 1.20 -2.91
C ILE A 35 11.18 0.92 -1.62
N TRP A 36 10.36 1.84 -1.19
CA TRP A 36 9.57 1.66 0.03
C TRP A 36 8.61 0.47 -0.11
N VAL A 37 7.92 0.37 -1.25
CA VAL A 37 6.99 -0.73 -1.51
C VAL A 37 7.71 -2.07 -1.44
N GLU A 38 8.92 -2.15 -1.98
CA GLU A 38 9.69 -3.39 -1.95
C GLU A 38 10.07 -3.82 -0.54
N ASN A 39 10.10 -2.89 0.40
CA ASN A 39 10.44 -3.19 1.79
C ASN A 39 9.25 -3.56 2.66
N ILE A 40 8.04 -3.53 2.11
CA ILE A 40 6.85 -3.91 2.86
C ILE A 40 6.70 -5.42 2.85
N ARG A 41 6.64 -5.99 4.05
CA ARG A 41 6.52 -7.44 4.25
C ARG A 41 5.44 -7.78 5.26
N ASN A 42 4.54 -6.84 5.53
CA ASN A 42 3.52 -7.00 6.56
C ASN A 42 2.27 -6.28 6.08
N ILE A 43 1.12 -6.94 6.23
CA ILE A 43 -0.14 -6.40 5.72
C ILE A 43 -0.54 -5.10 6.44
N GLU A 44 -0.29 -5.01 7.72
CA GLU A 44 -0.63 -3.81 8.46
C GLU A 44 0.20 -2.62 8.01
N ILE A 45 1.49 -2.85 7.77
CA ILE A 45 2.36 -1.78 7.24
C ILE A 45 1.87 -1.37 5.86
N ALA A 46 1.48 -2.33 5.02
CA ALA A 46 0.95 -2.03 3.70
C ALA A 46 -0.31 -1.17 3.79
N GLU A 47 -1.24 -1.56 4.64
CA GLU A 47 -2.49 -0.82 4.81
C GLU A 47 -2.25 0.61 5.28
N LEU A 48 -1.42 0.76 6.31
CA LEU A 48 -1.18 2.07 6.91
C LEU A 48 -0.37 2.97 5.99
N THR A 49 0.61 2.41 5.28
CA THR A 49 1.41 3.21 4.35
C THR A 49 0.58 3.67 3.15
N CYS A 50 -0.28 2.81 2.64
CA CYS A 50 -1.18 3.20 1.55
C CYS A 50 -2.17 4.27 2.01
N MET A 51 -2.69 4.14 3.22
CA MET A 51 -3.63 5.11 3.76
C MET A 51 -2.98 6.45 4.06
N ASN A 52 -1.81 6.43 4.71
CA ASN A 52 -1.18 7.64 5.20
C ASN A 52 -0.33 8.36 4.16
N LEU A 53 0.22 7.66 3.19
CA LEU A 53 1.17 8.23 2.25
C LEU A 53 0.78 7.99 0.79
N PHE A 54 0.72 6.72 0.37
CA PHE A 54 0.66 6.42 -1.06
C PHE A 54 -0.57 7.00 -1.75
N GLN A 55 -1.74 6.96 -1.13
CA GLN A 55 -2.93 7.48 -1.78
C GLN A 55 -2.89 8.99 -2.01
N HIS A 56 -2.02 9.69 -1.30
CA HIS A 56 -1.92 11.15 -1.40
C HIS A 56 -0.88 11.61 -2.41
N LEU A 57 -0.11 10.69 -2.98
CA LEU A 57 0.93 11.04 -3.94
C LEU A 57 0.31 11.49 -5.26
N PRO A 58 0.89 12.53 -5.90
CA PRO A 58 0.34 13.01 -7.18
C PRO A 58 0.40 11.97 -8.29
N TYR A 59 1.35 11.04 -8.22
CA TYR A 59 1.50 9.97 -9.21
C TYR A 59 0.87 8.66 -8.74
N ALA A 60 0.07 8.69 -7.69
CA ALA A 60 -0.52 7.48 -7.12
C ALA A 60 -1.29 6.63 -8.13
N PRO A 61 -2.13 7.20 -9.02
CA PRO A 61 -2.85 6.36 -9.98
C PRO A 61 -1.92 5.55 -10.88
N ALA A 62 -0.91 6.19 -11.45
CA ALA A 62 0.02 5.50 -12.35
C ALA A 62 0.82 4.44 -11.61
N LYS A 63 1.36 4.77 -10.44
CA LYS A 63 2.16 3.83 -9.66
C LYS A 63 1.33 2.66 -9.14
N SER A 64 0.08 2.91 -8.73
CA SER A 64 -0.75 1.82 -8.22
C SER A 64 -1.02 0.77 -9.28
N PHE A 65 -1.27 1.16 -10.53
CA PHE A 65 -1.42 0.20 -11.62
C PHE A 65 -0.13 -0.57 -11.87
N HIS A 66 1.00 0.11 -11.77
CA HIS A 66 2.29 -0.53 -11.92
C HIS A 66 2.51 -1.59 -10.84
N TRP A 67 2.20 -1.24 -9.60
CA TRP A 67 2.38 -2.16 -8.47
C TRP A 67 1.44 -3.37 -8.54
N VAL A 68 0.21 -3.17 -9.00
CA VAL A 68 -0.74 -4.28 -9.18
C VAL A 68 -0.19 -5.32 -10.16
N ALA A 69 0.54 -4.89 -11.17
CA ALA A 69 1.12 -5.77 -12.18
C ALA A 69 2.43 -6.42 -11.74
N ALA A 70 2.96 -6.07 -10.56
CA ALA A 70 4.22 -6.61 -10.07
C ALA A 70 4.07 -8.07 -9.66
N GLU A 71 5.20 -8.79 -9.62
CA GLU A 71 5.19 -10.19 -9.22
C GLU A 71 5.22 -10.37 -7.71
N GLU A 72 5.78 -9.41 -6.99
CA GLU A 72 5.91 -9.49 -5.54
C GLU A 72 4.55 -9.27 -4.87
N GLU A 73 4.17 -10.17 -3.97
CA GLU A 73 2.86 -10.21 -3.37
C GLU A 73 2.47 -8.92 -2.63
N TYR A 74 3.34 -8.43 -1.77
CA TYR A 74 3.01 -7.22 -1.01
C TYR A 74 3.00 -5.97 -1.88
N THR A 75 3.78 -5.96 -2.94
CA THR A 75 3.73 -4.88 -3.91
C THR A 75 2.37 -4.85 -4.60
N GLN A 76 1.85 -6.02 -4.99
CA GLN A 76 0.51 -6.13 -5.56
C GLN A 76 -0.55 -5.66 -4.58
N VAL A 77 -0.44 -6.07 -3.33
CA VAL A 77 -1.38 -5.64 -2.28
C VAL A 77 -1.37 -4.12 -2.15
N CYS A 78 -0.20 -3.52 -2.13
CA CYS A 78 -0.10 -2.06 -2.03
C CYS A 78 -0.74 -1.38 -3.24
N GLY A 79 -0.54 -1.91 -4.43
CA GLY A 79 -1.18 -1.36 -5.63
C GLY A 79 -2.70 -1.45 -5.52
N PHE A 80 -3.20 -2.61 -5.12
CA PHE A 80 -4.63 -2.81 -4.96
C PHE A 80 -5.23 -1.89 -3.90
N LEU A 81 -4.58 -1.80 -2.73
CA LEU A 81 -5.04 -0.95 -1.66
C LEU A 81 -5.06 0.53 -2.06
N THR A 82 -4.03 0.96 -2.78
CA THR A 82 -3.95 2.34 -3.23
C THR A 82 -5.07 2.66 -4.22
N ILE A 83 -5.33 1.76 -5.17
CA ILE A 83 -6.42 1.95 -6.12
C ILE A 83 -7.76 2.01 -5.39
N ALA A 84 -7.99 1.10 -4.44
CA ALA A 84 -9.23 1.07 -3.68
C ALA A 84 -9.43 2.38 -2.92
N ARG A 85 -8.39 2.90 -2.29
CA ARG A 85 -8.46 4.18 -1.59
C ARG A 85 -8.77 5.34 -2.53
N LEU A 86 -8.15 5.35 -3.72
CA LEU A 86 -8.40 6.39 -4.70
C LEU A 86 -9.85 6.36 -5.20
N LEU A 87 -10.38 5.17 -5.44
CA LEU A 87 -11.76 5.02 -5.88
C LEU A 87 -12.75 5.47 -4.79
N MET A 88 -12.49 5.09 -3.57
CA MET A 88 -13.34 5.47 -2.44
C MET A 88 -13.31 6.95 -2.18
N LYS A 89 -12.17 7.58 -2.41
CA LYS A 89 -12.02 9.01 -2.24
C LYS A 89 -12.90 9.80 -3.18
N LYS A 90 -13.18 9.24 -4.35
CA LYS A 90 -14.06 9.86 -5.35
C LYS A 90 -15.53 9.54 -5.12
N GLY A 91 -15.82 8.46 -4.38
CA GLY A 91 -17.18 8.07 -4.09
C GLY A 91 -17.63 8.62 -2.76
N ASP A 92 -18.92 8.52 -2.50
CA ASP A 92 -19.52 8.98 -1.25
C ASP A 92 -19.61 7.87 -0.21
N MET A 93 -18.64 6.98 -0.19
CA MET A 93 -18.60 5.90 0.78
C MET A 93 -18.14 6.43 2.12
N ASN A 94 -18.84 6.04 3.19
CA ASN A 94 -18.40 6.40 4.51
C ASN A 94 -17.22 5.52 4.92
N GLU A 95 -16.49 5.99 5.92
CA GLU A 95 -15.24 5.34 6.36
C GLU A 95 -15.45 3.88 6.76
N ARG A 96 -16.58 3.58 7.41
CA ARG A 96 -16.86 2.22 7.84
C ARG A 96 -16.99 1.26 6.68
N VAL A 97 -17.75 1.64 5.66
CA VAL A 97 -17.94 0.82 4.46
C VAL A 97 -16.62 0.66 3.73
N GLU A 98 -15.86 1.74 3.66
CA GLU A 98 -14.54 1.73 3.05
C GLU A 98 -13.62 0.71 3.72
N ASN A 99 -13.56 0.73 5.05
CA ASN A 99 -12.71 -0.19 5.79
C ASN A 99 -13.15 -1.64 5.63
N GLU A 100 -14.46 -1.90 5.63
CA GLU A 100 -14.97 -3.24 5.39
C GLU A 100 -14.59 -3.75 4.01
N PHE A 101 -14.71 -2.91 3.00
CA PHE A 101 -14.34 -3.28 1.63
C PHE A 101 -12.86 -3.63 1.55
N LEU A 102 -12.01 -2.80 2.14
CA LEU A 102 -10.56 -3.04 2.13
C LEU A 102 -10.20 -4.33 2.84
N ASP A 103 -10.79 -4.57 4.00
CA ASP A 103 -10.52 -5.79 4.76
C ASP A 103 -10.93 -7.03 3.99
N GLN A 104 -12.09 -7.01 3.37
CA GLN A 104 -12.57 -8.12 2.58
C GLN A 104 -11.69 -8.37 1.36
N ALA A 105 -11.31 -7.31 0.68
CA ALA A 105 -10.47 -7.42 -0.51
C ALA A 105 -9.10 -8.00 -0.17
N VAL A 106 -8.48 -7.49 0.89
CA VAL A 106 -7.17 -7.97 1.33
C VAL A 106 -7.25 -9.43 1.79
N THR A 107 -8.28 -9.76 2.57
CA THR A 107 -8.47 -11.12 3.06
C THR A 107 -8.65 -12.09 1.90
N ALA A 108 -9.47 -11.72 0.92
CA ALA A 108 -9.70 -12.56 -0.25
C ALA A 108 -8.42 -12.75 -1.06
N PHE A 109 -7.64 -11.68 -1.23
CA PHE A 109 -6.39 -11.75 -1.96
C PHE A 109 -5.39 -12.69 -1.28
N LEU A 110 -5.18 -12.50 0.01
CA LEU A 110 -4.21 -13.31 0.75
C LEU A 110 -4.65 -14.75 0.88
N SER A 111 -5.94 -14.99 1.13
CA SER A 111 -6.48 -16.36 1.20
C SER A 111 -6.30 -17.07 -0.13
N GLY A 112 -6.58 -16.39 -1.23
CA GLY A 112 -6.39 -16.97 -2.54
C GLY A 112 -4.95 -17.31 -2.82
N THR A 113 -4.04 -16.40 -2.45
CA THR A 113 -2.61 -16.59 -2.64
C THR A 113 -2.10 -17.78 -1.81
N ASP A 114 -2.53 -17.86 -0.56
CA ASP A 114 -2.09 -18.92 0.35
C ASP A 114 -2.65 -20.28 -0.02
N ARG A 115 -3.94 -20.34 -0.37
CA ARG A 115 -4.61 -21.61 -0.63
C ARG A 115 -4.29 -22.17 -1.98
N TYR A 116 -4.09 -21.30 -2.93
CA TYR A 116 -3.94 -21.68 -4.31
C TYR A 116 -2.72 -21.00 -4.88
N PRO A 117 -1.55 -21.63 -4.68
CA PRO A 117 -0.37 -21.09 -5.37
C PRO A 117 -0.67 -20.85 -6.84
N PRO A 118 -1.46 -21.69 -7.53
CA PRO A 118 -1.98 -21.32 -8.83
C PRO A 118 -3.32 -20.62 -8.69
N PHE A 119 -3.50 -19.81 -7.70
CA PHE A 119 -4.72 -19.06 -7.47
C PHE A 119 -5.19 -18.35 -8.72
N HIS A 120 -4.24 -17.80 -9.43
CA HIS A 120 -4.54 -17.02 -10.61
C HIS A 120 -4.99 -17.90 -11.79
N ALA A 121 -4.72 -19.15 -11.71
CA ALA A 121 -5.13 -20.11 -12.72
C ALA A 121 -6.49 -20.70 -12.43
N ALA A 122 -6.96 -20.53 -11.23
CA ALA A 122 -8.22 -21.13 -10.83
C ALA A 122 -9.43 -20.35 -11.37
#